data_54d5249fb5c7a2c3d9e8da9c388bd7c7
#
_entry.id   54d5249fb5c7a2c3d9e8da9c388bd7c7
#
_cell.length_a   1.000
_cell.length_b   1.000
_cell.length_c   1.000
_cell.angle_alpha   90.00
_cell.angle_beta   90.00
_cell.angle_gamma   90.00
#
_symmetry.space_group_name_H-M   'P 1'
#
loop_
_entity.id
_entity.type
_entity.pdbx_description
1 polymer ?
#
loop_
_entity_poly.entity_id
_entity_poly.type
_entity_poly.pdbx_seq_one_letter_code
_entity_poly.pdbx_strand_id
1 'polypeptide(L)'
;MFLLNTLLALSLATAVSDTVITVKGPVDASELGTFLPHEHIMSSFGATAEQAAAYDRQVAFDTVFPYLQKVKSLGLSTLADCTAAYFGRDPRLLAMLSDSAGVHLITNTGYYAAAKDRYVPESAYDETADQIARWIEEYESGIDGSGIRPGFIKIGIDGQPLSEIDAKIVRAAAITHQETGLTIASHTGGHPEAVREQLDILASEGVAPSAWIWVHAQNVKNADDLMAAAERGAWIELDAIREGTVDKHFAYAKALHEAGHSEQVLLSHDGNSMRLTGRPPRQYEMLFTAFIPRLREAGLSDQVDPWTVTNPARAFTVGKRLLK
;
A
#
# COMPACT_ATOMS: atom_id res chain seq x y z
N MET A 1 -4.98 9.87 63.11
CA MET A 1 -3.83 9.94 62.16
C MET A 1 -4.16 8.97 61.05
N PHE A 2 -4.86 9.44 60.00
CA PHE A 2 -5.26 8.65 58.86
C PHE A 2 -4.24 8.82 57.75
N LEU A 3 -3.57 7.74 57.33
CA LEU A 3 -2.68 7.68 56.22
C LEU A 3 -3.50 7.52 54.95
N LEU A 4 -3.49 8.53 54.09
CA LEU A 4 -4.10 8.48 52.76
C LEU A 4 -3.09 7.80 51.81
N ASN A 5 -3.38 6.56 51.40
CA ASN A 5 -2.64 5.88 50.33
C ASN A 5 -3.17 6.35 48.99
N THR A 6 -2.41 7.23 48.34
CA THR A 6 -2.68 7.62 46.95
C THR A 6 -2.12 6.53 46.03
N LEU A 7 -2.99 5.71 45.46
CA LEU A 7 -2.63 4.81 44.35
C LEU A 7 -2.41 5.65 43.08
N LEU A 8 -1.15 5.74 42.66
CA LEU A 8 -0.78 6.29 41.37
C LEU A 8 -1.09 5.23 40.31
N ALA A 9 -2.19 5.42 39.58
CA ALA A 9 -2.51 4.60 38.41
C ALA A 9 -1.53 4.98 37.28
N LEU A 10 -0.51 4.15 37.04
CA LEU A 10 0.34 4.24 35.86
C LEU A 10 -0.50 3.82 34.65
N SER A 11 -0.95 4.78 33.88
CA SER A 11 -1.51 4.54 32.54
C SER A 11 -0.38 4.02 31.66
N LEU A 12 -0.35 2.72 31.41
CA LEU A 12 0.44 2.14 30.32
C LEU A 12 -0.20 2.60 28.99
N ALA A 13 0.25 3.73 28.48
CA ALA A 13 0.06 4.04 27.08
C ALA A 13 0.77 2.92 26.30
N THR A 14 0.02 2.08 25.62
CA THR A 14 0.55 1.14 24.64
C THR A 14 1.28 2.00 23.60
N ALA A 15 2.61 1.95 23.60
CA ALA A 15 3.39 2.59 22.56
C ALA A 15 2.92 2.00 21.23
N VAL A 16 2.41 2.84 20.34
CA VAL A 16 2.16 2.47 18.94
C VAL A 16 3.53 2.03 18.42
N SER A 17 3.60 0.82 17.86
CA SER A 17 4.83 0.33 17.26
C SER A 17 5.17 1.21 16.08
N ASP A 18 6.28 1.93 16.11
CA ASP A 18 6.79 2.71 14.97
C ASP A 18 7.52 1.81 13.95
N THR A 19 7.06 0.59 13.80
CA THR A 19 7.73 -0.45 13.02
C THR A 19 7.00 -0.72 11.69
N VAL A 20 7.77 -0.81 10.62
CA VAL A 20 7.32 -1.28 9.29
C VAL A 20 8.03 -2.60 8.96
N ILE A 21 7.31 -3.56 8.40
CA ILE A 21 7.89 -4.85 8.01
C ILE A 21 8.39 -4.76 6.56
N THR A 22 9.69 -4.87 6.38
CA THR A 22 10.34 -4.97 5.06
C THR A 22 10.68 -6.42 4.74
N VAL A 23 11.08 -6.70 3.51
CA VAL A 23 11.54 -8.05 3.11
C VAL A 23 12.80 -8.50 3.86
N LYS A 24 13.47 -7.60 4.56
CA LYS A 24 14.64 -7.89 5.44
C LYS A 24 14.28 -7.96 6.92
N GLY A 25 13.00 -7.82 7.25
CA GLY A 25 12.51 -7.79 8.62
C GLY A 25 12.00 -6.41 9.05
N PRO A 26 11.72 -6.23 10.35
CA PRO A 26 11.20 -4.99 10.89
C PRO A 26 12.25 -3.88 10.84
N VAL A 27 11.80 -2.65 10.50
CA VAL A 27 12.59 -1.42 10.45
C VAL A 27 11.81 -0.33 11.17
N ASP A 28 12.51 0.56 11.88
CA ASP A 28 11.88 1.75 12.47
C ASP A 28 11.37 2.67 11.37
N ALA A 29 10.16 3.20 11.54
CA ALA A 29 9.52 4.08 10.55
C ALA A 29 10.36 5.33 10.24
N SER A 30 11.17 5.80 11.20
CA SER A 30 12.09 6.94 11.03
C SER A 30 13.27 6.66 10.10
N GLU A 31 13.57 5.38 9.83
CA GLU A 31 14.69 4.97 8.97
C GLU A 31 14.28 4.81 7.49
N LEU A 32 12.97 4.89 7.16
CA LEU A 32 12.46 4.59 5.83
C LEU A 32 12.81 5.65 4.77
N GLY A 33 13.03 6.91 5.18
CA GLY A 33 13.31 8.01 4.25
C GLY A 33 12.21 8.20 3.19
N THR A 34 12.58 8.68 2.00
CA THR A 34 11.60 8.90 0.91
C THR A 34 11.01 7.58 0.44
N PHE A 35 9.69 7.48 0.51
CA PHE A 35 8.94 6.25 0.35
C PHE A 35 7.92 6.34 -0.78
N LEU A 36 8.01 5.43 -1.76
CA LEU A 36 7.01 5.19 -2.80
C LEU A 36 6.04 4.10 -2.34
N PRO A 37 4.81 4.44 -1.95
CA PRO A 37 3.86 3.47 -1.36
C PRO A 37 3.22 2.52 -2.38
N HIS A 38 3.36 2.77 -3.69
CA HIS A 38 2.72 1.94 -4.71
C HIS A 38 3.53 1.86 -6.00
N GLU A 39 4.33 0.80 -6.11
CA GLU A 39 5.02 0.45 -7.35
C GLU A 39 4.98 -1.07 -7.57
N HIS A 40 5.43 -1.51 -8.73
CA HIS A 40 5.59 -2.92 -9.08
C HIS A 40 7.03 -3.17 -9.54
N ILE A 41 7.73 -4.05 -8.84
CA ILE A 41 9.08 -4.48 -9.23
C ILE A 41 9.01 -5.39 -10.46
N MET A 42 8.17 -6.41 -10.39
CA MET A 42 7.92 -7.33 -11.50
C MET A 42 6.46 -7.74 -11.48
N SER A 43 5.83 -7.88 -12.65
CA SER A 43 4.42 -8.25 -12.71
C SER A 43 4.13 -9.18 -13.89
N SER A 44 3.36 -10.24 -13.64
CA SER A 44 2.72 -11.07 -14.65
C SER A 44 1.29 -10.63 -14.97
N PHE A 45 0.86 -9.46 -14.51
CA PHE A 45 -0.50 -8.97 -14.76
C PHE A 45 -0.81 -8.90 -16.26
N GLY A 46 -1.82 -9.64 -16.70
CA GLY A 46 -2.22 -9.76 -18.10
C GLY A 46 -1.31 -10.68 -18.93
N ALA A 47 -0.33 -11.35 -18.35
CA ALA A 47 0.49 -12.35 -19.04
C ALA A 47 -0.32 -13.63 -19.33
N THR A 48 0.11 -14.35 -20.36
CA THR A 48 -0.36 -15.73 -20.60
C THR A 48 0.31 -16.69 -19.61
N ALA A 49 -0.23 -17.90 -19.47
CA ALA A 49 0.38 -18.94 -18.65
C ALA A 49 1.81 -19.27 -19.10
N GLU A 50 2.07 -19.30 -20.42
CA GLU A 50 3.41 -19.51 -20.99
C GLU A 50 4.37 -18.39 -20.60
N GLN A 51 3.94 -17.13 -20.73
CA GLN A 51 4.77 -15.98 -20.31
C GLN A 51 5.06 -15.99 -18.80
N ALA A 52 4.08 -16.35 -17.97
CA ALA A 52 4.28 -16.48 -16.53
C ALA A 52 5.22 -17.65 -16.19
N ALA A 53 5.09 -18.79 -16.89
CA ALA A 53 5.96 -19.95 -16.71
C ALA A 53 7.42 -19.72 -17.15
N ALA A 54 7.64 -18.78 -18.06
CA ALA A 54 8.98 -18.38 -18.52
C ALA A 54 9.71 -17.42 -17.53
N TYR A 55 9.10 -17.12 -16.37
CA TYR A 55 9.73 -16.27 -15.37
C TYR A 55 11.02 -16.88 -14.83
N ASP A 56 12.09 -16.07 -14.85
CA ASP A 56 13.37 -16.38 -14.23
C ASP A 56 13.75 -15.24 -13.28
N ARG A 57 14.01 -15.57 -12.02
CA ARG A 57 14.30 -14.58 -10.98
C ARG A 57 15.62 -13.85 -11.20
N GLN A 58 16.65 -14.55 -11.73
CA GLN A 58 17.93 -13.91 -12.00
C GLN A 58 17.81 -12.91 -13.16
N VAL A 59 17.10 -13.28 -14.22
CA VAL A 59 16.81 -12.37 -15.35
C VAL A 59 16.02 -11.15 -14.88
N ALA A 60 15.04 -11.35 -13.97
CA ALA A 60 14.28 -10.26 -13.38
C ALA A 60 15.18 -9.34 -12.53
N PHE A 61 16.06 -9.91 -11.72
CA PHE A 61 17.04 -9.15 -10.94
C PHE A 61 17.94 -8.30 -11.85
N ASP A 62 18.56 -8.91 -12.85
CA ASP A 62 19.48 -8.24 -13.77
C ASP A 62 18.79 -7.13 -14.57
N THR A 63 17.50 -7.29 -14.86
CA THR A 63 16.66 -6.31 -15.57
C THR A 63 16.30 -5.12 -14.68
N VAL A 64 15.90 -5.39 -13.43
CA VAL A 64 15.33 -4.38 -12.53
C VAL A 64 16.41 -3.60 -11.77
N PHE A 65 17.49 -4.28 -11.36
CA PHE A 65 18.50 -3.71 -10.48
C PHE A 65 19.10 -2.38 -10.96
N PRO A 66 19.52 -2.23 -12.25
CA PRO A 66 20.06 -0.96 -12.74
C PRO A 66 19.05 0.20 -12.64
N TYR A 67 17.77 -0.09 -12.90
CA TYR A 67 16.72 0.91 -12.80
C TYR A 67 16.44 1.30 -11.34
N LEU A 68 16.39 0.34 -10.44
CA LEU A 68 16.22 0.61 -9.01
C LEU A 68 17.38 1.46 -8.45
N GLN A 69 18.63 1.18 -8.88
CA GLN A 69 19.78 2.02 -8.52
C GLN A 69 19.65 3.44 -9.06
N LYS A 70 19.15 3.62 -10.28
CA LYS A 70 18.88 4.94 -10.85
C LYS A 70 17.87 5.71 -9.99
N VAL A 71 16.75 5.11 -9.63
CA VAL A 71 15.73 5.77 -8.82
C VAL A 71 16.25 6.06 -7.40
N LYS A 72 17.03 5.14 -6.82
CA LYS A 72 17.75 5.40 -5.56
C LYS A 72 18.63 6.66 -5.65
N SER A 73 19.36 6.85 -6.75
CA SER A 73 20.21 8.04 -6.93
C SER A 73 19.41 9.35 -7.00
N LEU A 74 18.10 9.29 -7.28
CA LEU A 74 17.17 10.42 -7.24
C LEU A 74 16.61 10.69 -5.83
N GLY A 75 16.87 9.79 -4.86
CA GLY A 75 16.47 9.95 -3.47
C GLY A 75 15.53 8.88 -2.92
N LEU A 76 15.19 7.81 -3.68
CA LEU A 76 14.38 6.70 -3.18
C LEU A 76 15.09 5.98 -2.03
N SER A 77 14.39 5.78 -0.93
CA SER A 77 14.87 4.98 0.21
C SER A 77 14.00 3.74 0.47
N THR A 78 12.69 3.85 0.23
CA THR A 78 11.70 2.78 0.49
C THR A 78 10.70 2.67 -0.65
N LEU A 79 10.28 1.44 -0.96
CA LEU A 79 9.26 1.14 -1.96
C LEU A 79 8.37 -0.02 -1.49
N ALA A 80 7.06 0.17 -1.55
CA ALA A 80 6.08 -0.90 -1.40
C ALA A 80 5.76 -1.52 -2.75
N ASP A 81 6.04 -2.82 -2.91
CA ASP A 81 5.69 -3.59 -4.09
C ASP A 81 4.25 -4.07 -3.99
N CYS A 82 3.37 -3.49 -4.80
CA CYS A 82 1.94 -3.78 -4.84
C CYS A 82 1.58 -4.99 -5.70
N THR A 83 2.56 -5.73 -6.18
CA THR A 83 2.34 -6.97 -6.93
C THR A 83 1.79 -8.03 -6.00
N ALA A 84 0.49 -8.34 -6.10
CA ALA A 84 -0.18 -9.27 -5.22
C ALA A 84 0.04 -10.73 -5.64
N ALA A 85 -0.38 -11.66 -4.79
CA ALA A 85 -0.42 -13.08 -5.10
C ALA A 85 -1.10 -13.33 -6.46
N TYR A 86 -0.68 -14.36 -7.18
CA TYR A 86 -1.18 -14.81 -8.48
C TYR A 86 -0.91 -13.91 -9.69
N PHE A 87 -0.30 -12.71 -9.52
CA PHE A 87 0.18 -11.95 -10.68
C PHE A 87 1.64 -11.47 -10.57
N GLY A 88 2.48 -12.27 -9.91
CA GLY A 88 3.93 -12.10 -9.97
C GLY A 88 4.61 -11.75 -8.66
N ARG A 89 3.93 -11.76 -7.51
CA ARG A 89 4.58 -11.55 -6.20
C ARG A 89 5.75 -12.51 -6.00
N ASP A 90 6.97 -11.97 -5.84
CA ASP A 90 8.16 -12.75 -5.52
C ASP A 90 8.98 -12.09 -4.39
N PRO A 91 8.75 -12.47 -3.14
CA PRO A 91 9.45 -11.88 -2.00
C PRO A 91 10.96 -12.16 -2.02
N ARG A 92 11.41 -13.26 -2.65
CA ARG A 92 12.86 -13.58 -2.76
C ARG A 92 13.57 -12.65 -3.75
N LEU A 93 12.90 -12.29 -4.87
CA LEU A 93 13.42 -11.27 -5.79
C LEU A 93 13.57 -9.92 -5.07
N LEU A 94 12.55 -9.53 -4.31
CA LEU A 94 12.58 -8.28 -3.54
C LEU A 94 13.72 -8.28 -2.51
N ALA A 95 13.95 -9.40 -1.80
CA ALA A 95 15.05 -9.52 -0.85
C ALA A 95 16.42 -9.34 -1.54
N MET A 96 16.64 -10.01 -2.68
CA MET A 96 17.87 -9.89 -3.46
C MET A 96 18.11 -8.43 -3.91
N LEU A 97 17.06 -7.77 -4.41
CA LEU A 97 17.14 -6.36 -4.84
C LEU A 97 17.38 -5.42 -3.66
N SER A 98 16.70 -5.63 -2.53
CA SER A 98 16.87 -4.83 -1.33
C SER A 98 18.29 -4.90 -0.79
N ASP A 99 18.87 -6.11 -0.71
CA ASP A 99 20.25 -6.31 -0.28
C ASP A 99 21.25 -5.62 -1.20
N SER A 100 21.07 -5.76 -2.52
CA SER A 100 22.01 -5.25 -3.51
C SER A 100 21.91 -3.75 -3.73
N ALA A 101 20.69 -3.19 -3.71
CA ALA A 101 20.46 -1.78 -3.92
C ALA A 101 20.55 -0.95 -2.63
N GLY A 102 20.37 -1.56 -1.45
CA GLY A 102 20.26 -0.85 -0.18
C GLY A 102 19.02 0.07 -0.18
N VAL A 103 17.89 -0.46 -0.67
CA VAL A 103 16.57 0.17 -0.65
C VAL A 103 15.66 -0.72 0.19
N HIS A 104 14.87 -0.16 1.09
CA HIS A 104 13.86 -0.92 1.81
C HIS A 104 12.75 -1.32 0.86
N LEU A 105 12.53 -2.62 0.67
CA LEU A 105 11.41 -3.12 -0.12
C LEU A 105 10.40 -3.80 0.79
N ILE A 106 9.12 -3.55 0.52
CA ILE A 106 7.99 -4.07 1.31
C ILE A 106 7.14 -4.92 0.38
N THR A 107 6.86 -6.16 0.76
CA THR A 107 5.94 -7.06 0.05
C THR A 107 4.59 -7.10 0.75
N ASN A 108 3.60 -7.72 0.11
CA ASN A 108 2.23 -7.75 0.59
C ASN A 108 1.67 -9.17 0.73
N THR A 109 0.52 -9.26 1.39
CA THR A 109 -0.41 -10.39 1.35
C THR A 109 -1.76 -9.94 0.83
N GLY A 110 -2.69 -10.85 0.56
CA GLY A 110 -4.03 -10.50 0.09
C GLY A 110 -4.36 -11.07 -1.29
N TYR A 111 -5.63 -10.91 -1.70
CA TYR A 111 -6.12 -11.30 -3.02
C TYR A 111 -6.59 -10.09 -3.83
N TYR A 112 -6.36 -10.16 -5.12
CA TYR A 112 -6.69 -9.09 -6.06
C TYR A 112 -7.88 -9.52 -6.92
N ALA A 113 -9.11 -9.11 -6.54
CA ALA A 113 -10.33 -9.44 -7.26
C ALA A 113 -10.59 -8.52 -8.46
N ALA A 114 -10.00 -7.31 -8.48
CA ALA A 114 -10.07 -6.49 -9.68
C ALA A 114 -9.58 -7.26 -10.93
N ALA A 115 -9.97 -6.84 -12.12
CA ALA A 115 -9.78 -7.55 -13.39
C ALA A 115 -10.64 -8.84 -13.52
N LYS A 116 -11.89 -8.77 -13.06
CA LYS A 116 -12.90 -9.84 -13.13
C LYS A 116 -12.40 -11.10 -12.43
N ASP A 117 -11.94 -10.94 -11.21
CA ASP A 117 -11.50 -12.00 -10.29
C ASP A 117 -10.38 -12.90 -10.82
N ARG A 118 -9.74 -12.51 -11.93
CA ARG A 118 -8.72 -13.33 -12.60
C ARG A 118 -7.60 -13.82 -11.67
N TYR A 119 -7.34 -13.09 -10.61
CA TYR A 119 -6.25 -13.34 -9.65
C TYR A 119 -6.77 -13.76 -8.27
N VAL A 120 -8.01 -14.22 -8.20
CA VAL A 120 -8.61 -14.84 -7.03
C VAL A 120 -8.52 -16.35 -7.18
N PRO A 121 -8.03 -17.10 -6.19
CA PRO A 121 -8.03 -18.56 -6.26
C PRO A 121 -9.47 -19.08 -6.23
N GLU A 122 -9.74 -20.15 -6.97
CA GLU A 122 -11.09 -20.74 -7.09
C GLU A 122 -11.66 -21.12 -5.71
N SER A 123 -10.81 -21.59 -4.79
CA SER A 123 -11.22 -21.93 -3.42
C SER A 123 -11.85 -20.78 -2.66
N ALA A 124 -11.47 -19.52 -2.94
CA ALA A 124 -11.98 -18.36 -2.24
C ALA A 124 -13.49 -18.13 -2.40
N TYR A 125 -14.09 -18.70 -3.44
CA TYR A 125 -15.55 -18.61 -3.62
C TYR A 125 -16.33 -19.46 -2.62
N ASP A 126 -15.79 -20.61 -2.25
CA ASP A 126 -16.39 -21.54 -1.30
C ASP A 126 -15.96 -21.26 0.15
N GLU A 127 -14.89 -20.51 0.36
CA GLU A 127 -14.35 -20.17 1.67
C GLU A 127 -15.11 -19.02 2.34
N THR A 128 -15.15 -19.03 3.68
CA THR A 128 -15.57 -17.87 4.49
C THR A 128 -14.48 -16.82 4.54
N ALA A 129 -14.80 -15.60 5.02
CA ALA A 129 -13.79 -14.55 5.19
C ALA A 129 -12.67 -14.97 6.17
N ASP A 130 -13.00 -15.69 7.25
CA ASP A 130 -12.01 -16.23 8.21
C ASP A 130 -11.06 -17.24 7.55
N GLN A 131 -11.57 -18.08 6.64
CA GLN A 131 -10.74 -19.04 5.90
C GLN A 131 -9.85 -18.35 4.87
N ILE A 132 -10.33 -17.30 4.22
CA ILE A 132 -9.52 -16.45 3.33
C ILE A 132 -8.44 -15.72 4.14
N ALA A 133 -8.73 -15.33 5.37
CA ALA A 133 -7.79 -14.62 6.26
C ALA A 133 -6.55 -15.46 6.69
N ARG A 134 -6.31 -16.62 6.05
CA ARG A 134 -5.02 -17.34 6.15
C ARG A 134 -3.79 -16.49 5.75
N TRP A 135 -4.00 -15.27 5.26
CA TRP A 135 -2.95 -14.25 5.12
C TRP A 135 -2.23 -13.94 6.44
N ILE A 136 -2.89 -14.24 7.58
CA ILE A 136 -2.30 -14.20 8.92
C ILE A 136 -1.12 -15.18 9.01
N GLU A 137 -1.26 -16.39 8.43
CA GLU A 137 -0.18 -17.39 8.39
C GLU A 137 1.04 -16.89 7.58
N GLU A 138 0.80 -16.17 6.46
CA GLU A 138 1.90 -15.54 5.73
C GLU A 138 2.64 -14.49 6.57
N TYR A 139 1.91 -13.76 7.42
CA TYR A 139 2.50 -12.79 8.35
C TYR A 139 3.28 -13.47 9.48
N GLU A 140 2.81 -14.59 10.00
CA GLU A 140 3.45 -15.32 11.10
C GLU A 140 4.66 -16.11 10.63
N SER A 141 4.53 -16.85 9.52
CA SER A 141 5.49 -17.86 9.07
C SER A 141 6.29 -17.47 7.84
N GLY A 142 5.88 -16.41 7.14
CA GLY A 142 6.47 -15.97 5.88
C GLY A 142 5.79 -16.55 4.65
N ILE A 143 5.87 -15.80 3.56
CA ILE A 143 5.25 -16.07 2.27
C ILE A 143 5.96 -17.26 1.58
N ASP A 144 5.20 -18.26 1.15
CA ASP A 144 5.67 -19.39 0.34
C ASP A 144 6.95 -20.05 0.89
N GLY A 145 7.03 -20.22 2.21
CA GLY A 145 8.18 -20.84 2.88
C GLY A 145 9.48 -20.05 2.75
N SER A 146 9.42 -18.78 2.41
CA SER A 146 10.58 -17.91 2.30
C SER A 146 11.09 -17.39 3.65
N GLY A 147 10.25 -17.41 4.69
CA GLY A 147 10.47 -16.70 5.94
C GLY A 147 10.31 -15.17 5.83
N ILE A 148 10.03 -14.65 4.63
CA ILE A 148 9.80 -13.21 4.40
C ILE A 148 8.35 -12.86 4.67
N ARG A 149 8.12 -11.95 5.61
CA ARG A 149 6.80 -11.54 6.05
C ARG A 149 6.24 -10.39 5.19
N PRO A 150 4.92 -10.34 4.94
CA PRO A 150 4.30 -9.18 4.30
C PRO A 150 4.33 -7.97 5.24
N GLY A 151 4.45 -6.75 4.66
CA GLY A 151 4.38 -5.50 5.40
C GLY A 151 3.03 -4.78 5.29
N PHE A 152 2.15 -5.24 4.41
CA PHE A 152 0.79 -4.71 4.24
C PHE A 152 -0.12 -5.74 3.56
N ILE A 153 -1.43 -5.45 3.55
CA ILE A 153 -2.45 -6.24 2.86
C ILE A 153 -2.79 -5.52 1.55
N LYS A 154 -2.62 -6.17 0.40
CA LYS A 154 -3.02 -5.67 -0.91
C LYS A 154 -4.23 -6.43 -1.41
N ILE A 155 -5.35 -5.71 -1.53
CA ILE A 155 -6.56 -6.22 -2.16
C ILE A 155 -6.91 -5.40 -3.39
N GLY A 156 -7.82 -5.90 -4.20
CA GLY A 156 -8.40 -5.17 -5.33
C GLY A 156 -9.84 -5.55 -5.50
N ILE A 157 -10.67 -4.58 -5.90
CA ILE A 157 -12.08 -4.76 -6.19
C ILE A 157 -12.39 -4.22 -7.59
N ASP A 158 -13.41 -4.78 -8.27
CA ASP A 158 -13.70 -4.45 -9.66
C ASP A 158 -14.53 -3.16 -9.85
N GLY A 159 -15.24 -2.70 -8.85
CA GLY A 159 -16.08 -1.51 -9.00
C GLY A 159 -17.22 -1.42 -7.99
N GLN A 160 -18.36 -0.90 -8.44
CA GLN A 160 -19.51 -0.63 -7.59
C GLN A 160 -20.82 -1.07 -8.27
N PRO A 161 -21.78 -1.67 -7.50
CA PRO A 161 -21.62 -2.10 -6.11
C PRO A 161 -20.57 -3.21 -5.96
N LEU A 162 -20.12 -3.47 -4.73
CA LEU A 162 -19.23 -4.60 -4.47
C LEU A 162 -19.91 -5.92 -4.78
N SER A 163 -19.21 -6.83 -5.46
CA SER A 163 -19.65 -8.22 -5.59
C SER A 163 -19.57 -8.96 -4.25
N GLU A 164 -20.17 -10.16 -4.20
CA GLU A 164 -20.06 -10.99 -2.98
C GLU A 164 -18.61 -11.36 -2.65
N ILE A 165 -17.80 -11.64 -3.66
CA ILE A 165 -16.37 -11.96 -3.46
C ILE A 165 -15.58 -10.73 -3.05
N ASP A 166 -15.85 -9.55 -3.62
CA ASP A 166 -15.22 -8.30 -3.19
C ASP A 166 -15.50 -8.02 -1.71
N ALA A 167 -16.78 -8.07 -1.30
CA ALA A 167 -17.17 -7.86 0.08
C ALA A 167 -16.54 -8.87 1.03
N LYS A 168 -16.43 -10.15 0.61
CA LYS A 168 -15.78 -11.21 1.37
C LYS A 168 -14.29 -10.95 1.54
N ILE A 169 -13.60 -10.50 0.49
CA ILE A 169 -12.17 -10.15 0.53
C ILE A 169 -11.92 -8.93 1.44
N VAL A 170 -12.80 -7.93 1.41
CA VAL A 170 -12.71 -6.78 2.32
C VAL A 170 -12.86 -7.22 3.79
N ARG A 171 -13.79 -8.11 4.10
CA ARG A 171 -13.92 -8.69 5.45
C ARG A 171 -12.68 -9.48 5.86
N ALA A 172 -12.15 -10.32 4.97
CA ALA A 172 -10.92 -11.06 5.24
C ALA A 172 -9.73 -10.13 5.52
N ALA A 173 -9.65 -8.99 4.82
CA ALA A 173 -8.64 -7.97 5.08
C ALA A 173 -8.84 -7.31 6.46
N ALA A 174 -10.09 -7.04 6.87
CA ALA A 174 -10.39 -6.52 8.19
C ALA A 174 -9.95 -7.50 9.30
N ILE A 175 -10.30 -8.78 9.19
CA ILE A 175 -9.89 -9.84 10.12
C ILE A 175 -8.36 -9.93 10.18
N THR A 176 -7.70 -9.91 9.02
CA THR A 176 -6.23 -9.93 8.96
C THR A 176 -5.62 -8.71 9.63
N HIS A 177 -6.18 -7.51 9.43
CA HIS A 177 -5.72 -6.30 10.12
C HIS A 177 -5.89 -6.41 11.64
N GLN A 178 -7.02 -6.92 12.13
CA GLN A 178 -7.27 -7.10 13.56
C GLN A 178 -6.25 -8.01 14.23
N GLU A 179 -5.76 -9.02 13.53
CA GLU A 179 -4.76 -9.95 14.08
C GLU A 179 -3.34 -9.42 13.92
N THR A 180 -3.00 -8.86 12.75
CA THR A 180 -1.62 -8.52 12.40
C THR A 180 -1.26 -7.04 12.57
N GLY A 181 -2.23 -6.13 12.51
CA GLY A 181 -2.02 -4.68 12.45
C GLY A 181 -1.53 -4.17 11.09
N LEU A 182 -1.49 -5.01 10.06
CA LEU A 182 -1.08 -4.62 8.70
C LEU A 182 -2.10 -3.68 8.05
N THR A 183 -1.63 -2.63 7.41
CA THR A 183 -2.48 -1.68 6.66
C THR A 183 -3.07 -2.33 5.42
N ILE A 184 -4.30 -1.97 5.07
CA ILE A 184 -5.03 -2.47 3.92
C ILE A 184 -4.92 -1.46 2.77
N ALA A 185 -4.24 -1.82 1.68
CA ALA A 185 -4.19 -1.04 0.44
C ALA A 185 -5.16 -1.66 -0.58
N SER A 186 -6.26 -0.96 -0.89
CA SER A 186 -7.30 -1.46 -1.77
C SER A 186 -7.31 -0.76 -3.11
N HIS A 187 -7.03 -1.51 -4.20
CA HIS A 187 -7.29 -1.04 -5.55
C HIS A 187 -8.80 -0.84 -5.74
N THR A 188 -9.24 0.41 -5.73
CA THR A 188 -10.65 0.78 -5.83
C THR A 188 -10.90 1.70 -7.04
N GLY A 189 -9.86 2.39 -7.51
CA GLY A 189 -9.99 3.32 -8.64
C GLY A 189 -10.95 4.48 -8.34
N GLY A 190 -11.61 4.98 -9.38
CA GLY A 190 -12.52 6.12 -9.30
C GLY A 190 -13.96 5.76 -8.93
N HIS A 191 -14.16 4.84 -7.97
CA HIS A 191 -15.47 4.30 -7.56
C HIS A 191 -15.83 4.72 -6.12
N PRO A 192 -16.33 5.95 -5.87
CA PRO A 192 -16.56 6.46 -4.52
C PRO A 192 -17.64 5.69 -3.74
N GLU A 193 -18.59 5.04 -4.43
CA GLU A 193 -19.56 4.17 -3.75
C GLU A 193 -18.91 2.92 -3.21
N ALA A 194 -18.02 2.28 -3.99
CA ALA A 194 -17.25 1.15 -3.50
C ALA A 194 -16.32 1.52 -2.34
N VAL A 195 -15.80 2.75 -2.30
CA VAL A 195 -15.06 3.28 -1.14
C VAL A 195 -15.95 3.31 0.10
N ARG A 196 -17.17 3.85 -0.02
CA ARG A 196 -18.12 3.89 1.10
C ARG A 196 -18.46 2.50 1.59
N GLU A 197 -18.81 1.58 0.69
CA GLU A 197 -19.14 0.20 1.02
C GLU A 197 -17.98 -0.51 1.73
N GLN A 198 -16.75 -0.37 1.25
CA GLN A 198 -15.57 -0.95 1.92
C GLN A 198 -15.37 -0.37 3.32
N LEU A 199 -15.42 0.95 3.47
CA LEU A 199 -15.28 1.60 4.77
C LEU A 199 -16.42 1.22 5.74
N ASP A 200 -17.62 0.95 5.25
CA ASP A 200 -18.75 0.49 6.06
C ASP A 200 -18.57 -0.98 6.49
N ILE A 201 -18.03 -1.83 5.62
CA ILE A 201 -17.65 -3.21 5.98
C ILE A 201 -16.56 -3.18 7.05
N LEU A 202 -15.48 -2.39 6.86
CA LEU A 202 -14.41 -2.26 7.85
C LEU A 202 -14.95 -1.80 9.21
N ALA A 203 -15.85 -0.81 9.21
CA ALA A 203 -16.47 -0.32 10.43
C ALA A 203 -17.35 -1.40 11.10
N SER A 204 -18.08 -2.20 10.32
CA SER A 204 -18.89 -3.33 10.87
C SER A 204 -18.02 -4.41 11.50
N GLU A 205 -16.80 -4.58 11.03
CA GLU A 205 -15.78 -5.47 11.62
C GLU A 205 -14.96 -4.76 12.73
N GLY A 206 -15.28 -3.54 13.11
CA GLY A 206 -14.59 -2.80 14.18
C GLY A 206 -13.22 -2.22 13.77
N VAL A 207 -12.91 -2.16 12.49
CA VAL A 207 -11.66 -1.60 11.97
C VAL A 207 -11.84 -0.13 11.62
N ALA A 208 -10.92 0.72 12.08
CA ALA A 208 -10.94 2.15 11.81
C ALA A 208 -10.52 2.45 10.35
N PRO A 209 -11.13 3.47 9.69
CA PRO A 209 -10.77 3.87 8.34
C PRO A 209 -9.28 4.23 8.15
N SER A 210 -8.59 4.63 9.21
CA SER A 210 -7.14 4.90 9.19
C SER A 210 -6.28 3.65 8.93
N ALA A 211 -6.86 2.45 8.98
CA ALA A 211 -6.23 1.20 8.58
C ALA A 211 -6.26 0.97 7.05
N TRP A 212 -6.92 1.84 6.28
CA TRP A 212 -7.24 1.59 4.88
C TRP A 212 -6.77 2.71 3.96
N ILE A 213 -6.21 2.32 2.80
CA ILE A 213 -5.70 3.19 1.75
C ILE A 213 -6.58 3.05 0.50
N TRP A 214 -7.12 4.17 0.04
CA TRP A 214 -7.78 4.27 -1.25
C TRP A 214 -6.76 4.36 -2.37
N VAL A 215 -6.48 3.24 -3.02
CA VAL A 215 -5.55 3.15 -4.14
C VAL A 215 -6.22 3.63 -5.44
N HIS A 216 -5.49 4.39 -6.25
CA HIS A 216 -5.92 5.04 -7.49
C HIS A 216 -7.02 6.10 -7.28
N ALA A 217 -7.00 6.79 -6.16
CA ALA A 217 -8.00 7.79 -5.80
C ALA A 217 -8.08 8.95 -6.82
N GLN A 218 -6.98 9.27 -7.53
CA GLN A 218 -6.97 10.28 -8.60
C GLN A 218 -7.91 9.99 -9.78
N ASN A 219 -8.49 8.79 -9.87
CA ASN A 219 -9.41 8.44 -10.94
C ASN A 219 -10.85 8.93 -10.70
N VAL A 220 -11.13 9.57 -9.57
CA VAL A 220 -12.43 10.22 -9.31
C VAL A 220 -12.73 11.34 -10.32
N LYS A 221 -14.00 11.63 -10.48
CA LYS A 221 -14.48 12.75 -11.29
C LYS A 221 -14.58 14.04 -10.49
N ASN A 222 -14.83 13.95 -9.19
CA ASN A 222 -14.99 15.06 -8.27
C ASN A 222 -14.03 14.94 -7.09
N ALA A 223 -13.33 16.02 -6.77
CA ALA A 223 -12.43 16.08 -5.61
C ALA A 223 -13.17 15.94 -4.27
N ASP A 224 -14.47 16.27 -4.21
CA ASP A 224 -15.29 16.12 -3.00
C ASP A 224 -15.35 14.65 -2.53
N ASP A 225 -15.25 13.69 -3.45
CA ASP A 225 -15.20 12.28 -3.10
C ASP A 225 -13.92 11.93 -2.31
N LEU A 226 -12.78 12.59 -2.64
CA LEU A 226 -11.52 12.44 -1.90
C LEU A 226 -11.66 13.01 -0.49
N MET A 227 -12.26 14.20 -0.38
CA MET A 227 -12.49 14.86 0.92
C MET A 227 -13.38 14.00 1.81
N ALA A 228 -14.49 13.47 1.28
CA ALA A 228 -15.40 12.61 2.04
C ALA A 228 -14.73 11.34 2.60
N ALA A 229 -13.81 10.73 1.85
CA ALA A 229 -13.06 9.58 2.33
C ALA A 229 -12.00 9.99 3.38
N ALA A 230 -11.32 11.11 3.16
CA ALA A 230 -10.34 11.66 4.09
C ALA A 230 -10.98 12.10 5.42
N GLU A 231 -12.16 12.70 5.39
CA GLU A 231 -12.97 13.05 6.58
C GLU A 231 -13.31 11.82 7.43
N ARG A 232 -13.51 10.66 6.80
CA ARG A 232 -13.68 9.39 7.51
C ARG A 232 -12.39 8.87 8.12
N GLY A 233 -11.22 9.38 7.72
CA GLY A 233 -9.90 9.00 8.21
C GLY A 233 -9.12 8.06 7.28
N ALA A 234 -9.60 7.78 6.08
CA ALA A 234 -8.92 6.96 5.08
C ALA A 234 -7.68 7.67 4.52
N TRP A 235 -6.67 6.90 4.11
CA TRP A 235 -5.54 7.40 3.32
C TRP A 235 -5.94 7.56 1.86
N ILE A 236 -5.49 8.64 1.23
CA ILE A 236 -5.79 8.97 -0.17
C ILE A 236 -4.52 8.82 -0.99
N GLU A 237 -4.46 7.77 -1.80
CA GLU A 237 -3.29 7.48 -2.62
C GLU A 237 -3.49 7.98 -4.05
N LEU A 238 -2.63 8.91 -4.44
CA LEU A 238 -2.54 9.53 -5.77
C LEU A 238 -1.33 8.91 -6.49
N ASP A 239 -1.53 7.80 -7.18
CA ASP A 239 -0.48 6.87 -7.62
C ASP A 239 -0.33 6.73 -9.13
N ALA A 240 -0.63 7.75 -9.89
CA ALA A 240 -0.40 7.74 -11.34
C ALA A 240 0.40 8.98 -11.80
N ILE A 241 1.39 9.38 -10.99
CA ILE A 241 2.27 10.52 -11.28
C ILE A 241 3.18 10.15 -12.47
N ARG A 242 2.93 10.76 -13.62
CA ARG A 242 3.67 10.52 -14.86
C ARG A 242 3.59 11.75 -15.76
N GLU A 243 4.31 11.74 -16.87
CA GLU A 243 4.22 12.80 -17.86
C GLU A 243 2.75 13.06 -18.25
N GLY A 244 2.36 14.33 -18.22
CA GLY A 244 1.00 14.79 -18.51
C GLY A 244 -0.02 14.64 -17.35
N THR A 245 0.36 14.04 -16.19
CA THR A 245 -0.56 13.93 -15.04
C THR A 245 -0.10 14.66 -13.78
N VAL A 246 1.12 15.20 -13.75
CA VAL A 246 1.69 15.92 -12.59
C VAL A 246 0.77 17.01 -12.07
N ASP A 247 0.25 17.89 -12.95
CA ASP A 247 -0.62 19.00 -12.54
C ASP A 247 -1.96 18.53 -11.96
N LYS A 248 -2.52 17.43 -12.48
CA LYS A 248 -3.74 16.83 -11.92
C LYS A 248 -3.51 16.31 -10.50
N HIS A 249 -2.43 15.55 -10.29
CA HIS A 249 -2.09 15.01 -8.96
C HIS A 249 -1.75 16.15 -7.99
N PHE A 250 -1.01 17.15 -8.46
CA PHE A 250 -0.74 18.36 -7.69
C PHE A 250 -2.02 19.06 -7.25
N ALA A 251 -2.99 19.24 -8.17
CA ALA A 251 -4.25 19.90 -7.85
C ALA A 251 -5.04 19.13 -6.77
N TYR A 252 -5.09 17.80 -6.83
CA TYR A 252 -5.77 16.99 -5.81
C TYR A 252 -5.04 17.01 -4.47
N ALA A 253 -3.72 16.84 -4.46
CA ALA A 253 -2.93 16.90 -3.22
C ALA A 253 -3.04 18.27 -2.54
N LYS A 254 -2.99 19.36 -3.34
CA LYS A 254 -3.20 20.74 -2.86
C LYS A 254 -4.61 20.93 -2.29
N ALA A 255 -5.65 20.43 -2.95
CA ALA A 255 -7.02 20.54 -2.48
C ALA A 255 -7.22 19.80 -1.15
N LEU A 256 -6.66 18.58 -0.99
CA LEU A 256 -6.65 17.85 0.27
C LEU A 256 -5.92 18.62 1.38
N HIS A 257 -4.78 19.23 1.06
CA HIS A 257 -4.03 20.06 1.99
C HIS A 257 -4.85 21.30 2.45
N GLU A 258 -5.45 22.03 1.51
CA GLU A 258 -6.27 23.22 1.80
C GLU A 258 -7.53 22.89 2.60
N ALA A 259 -8.06 21.67 2.46
CA ALA A 259 -9.17 21.14 3.25
C ALA A 259 -8.76 20.61 4.64
N GLY A 260 -7.46 20.61 4.99
CA GLY A 260 -6.97 20.12 6.28
C GLY A 260 -6.64 18.63 6.32
N HIS A 261 -6.60 17.94 5.18
CA HIS A 261 -6.34 16.51 5.05
C HIS A 261 -4.92 16.19 4.56
N SER A 262 -3.96 17.09 4.77
CA SER A 262 -2.57 16.93 4.34
C SER A 262 -1.91 15.65 4.88
N GLU A 263 -2.30 15.24 6.10
CA GLU A 263 -1.73 14.06 6.78
C GLU A 263 -2.21 12.70 6.21
N GLN A 264 -3.12 12.72 5.24
CA GLN A 264 -3.69 11.51 4.62
C GLN A 264 -3.26 11.34 3.16
N VAL A 265 -2.45 12.27 2.62
CA VAL A 265 -1.98 12.22 1.22
C VAL A 265 -0.83 11.24 1.08
N LEU A 266 -0.95 10.32 0.12
CA LEU A 266 0.09 9.42 -0.34
C LEU A 266 0.33 9.64 -1.84
N LEU A 267 1.61 9.58 -2.28
CA LEU A 267 2.03 9.90 -3.64
C LEU A 267 2.87 8.78 -4.23
N SER A 268 2.52 8.27 -5.41
CA SER A 268 3.27 7.24 -6.12
C SER A 268 3.00 7.26 -7.62
N HIS A 269 3.39 6.19 -8.35
CA HIS A 269 3.30 6.17 -9.81
C HIS A 269 2.47 5.01 -10.37
N ASP A 270 2.23 3.95 -9.61
CA ASP A 270 1.79 2.65 -10.13
C ASP A 270 2.71 2.23 -11.29
N GLY A 271 4.02 2.46 -11.10
CA GLY A 271 5.05 2.09 -12.04
C GLY A 271 5.28 0.58 -12.08
N ASN A 272 6.04 0.12 -13.06
CA ASN A 272 6.32 -1.31 -13.17
C ASN A 272 7.67 -1.51 -13.87
N SER A 273 8.67 -2.00 -13.15
CA SER A 273 10.04 -2.12 -13.67
C SER A 273 10.19 -3.23 -14.69
N MET A 274 9.48 -4.36 -14.51
CA MET A 274 9.49 -5.49 -15.45
C MET A 274 8.09 -6.09 -15.60
N ARG A 275 7.68 -6.32 -16.85
CA ARG A 275 6.36 -6.88 -17.18
C ARG A 275 6.52 -8.11 -18.02
N LEU A 276 6.08 -9.27 -17.53
CA LEU A 276 6.19 -10.55 -18.25
C LEU A 276 5.38 -10.59 -19.55
N THR A 277 4.47 -9.65 -19.75
CA THR A 277 3.75 -9.47 -21.03
C THR A 277 4.64 -8.97 -22.17
N GLY A 278 5.91 -8.60 -21.91
CA GLY A 278 6.78 -7.96 -22.87
C GLY A 278 6.46 -6.47 -23.17
N ARG A 279 5.44 -5.92 -22.51
CA ARG A 279 5.15 -4.47 -22.63
C ARG A 279 6.26 -3.66 -21.99
N PRO A 280 6.55 -2.44 -22.49
CA PRO A 280 7.54 -1.56 -21.88
C PRO A 280 7.30 -1.34 -20.39
N PRO A 281 8.35 -1.18 -19.57
CA PRO A 281 8.22 -0.80 -18.16
C PRO A 281 7.51 0.56 -18.04
N ARG A 282 6.85 0.78 -16.91
CA ARG A 282 6.34 2.09 -16.49
C ARG A 282 7.26 2.66 -15.44
N GLN A 283 7.89 3.77 -15.75
CA GLN A 283 8.88 4.43 -14.88
C GLN A 283 8.22 5.11 -13.69
N TYR A 284 8.96 5.23 -12.57
CA TYR A 284 8.52 5.86 -11.32
C TYR A 284 9.54 6.87 -10.80
N GLU A 285 9.91 7.84 -11.67
CA GLU A 285 10.89 8.90 -11.38
C GLU A 285 10.23 10.28 -11.21
N MET A 286 9.00 10.44 -11.72
CA MET A 286 8.36 11.75 -11.85
C MET A 286 8.04 12.43 -10.51
N LEU A 287 7.92 11.67 -9.42
CA LEU A 287 7.83 12.26 -8.08
C LEU A 287 9.06 13.13 -7.80
N PHE A 288 10.26 12.60 -8.08
CA PHE A 288 11.53 13.27 -7.82
C PHE A 288 11.84 14.37 -8.82
N THR A 289 11.60 14.10 -10.12
CA THR A 289 12.06 14.95 -11.23
C THR A 289 11.07 16.04 -11.64
N ALA A 290 9.79 15.90 -11.26
CA ALA A 290 8.75 16.85 -11.66
C ALA A 290 7.81 17.26 -10.50
N PHE A 291 7.27 16.30 -9.73
CA PHE A 291 6.26 16.63 -8.72
C PHE A 291 6.85 17.40 -7.53
N ILE A 292 7.97 16.95 -6.96
CA ILE A 292 8.65 17.68 -5.88
C ILE A 292 9.10 19.09 -6.33
N PRO A 293 9.75 19.28 -7.52
CA PRO A 293 9.97 20.62 -8.06
C PRO A 293 8.70 21.46 -8.15
N ARG A 294 7.59 20.88 -8.65
CA ARG A 294 6.29 21.55 -8.75
C ARG A 294 5.71 22.02 -7.41
N LEU A 295 5.89 21.21 -6.35
CA LEU A 295 5.53 21.61 -4.97
C LEU A 295 6.33 22.84 -4.52
N ARG A 296 7.64 22.83 -4.76
CA ARG A 296 8.53 23.94 -4.38
C ARG A 296 8.20 25.23 -5.12
N GLU A 297 7.92 25.15 -6.41
CA GLU A 297 7.47 26.29 -7.22
C GLU A 297 6.15 26.88 -6.74
N ALA A 298 5.27 26.07 -6.20
CA ALA A 298 3.98 26.47 -5.64
C ALA A 298 4.06 27.01 -4.19
N GLY A 299 5.24 27.06 -3.57
CA GLY A 299 5.43 27.48 -2.18
C GLY A 299 5.02 26.43 -1.14
N LEU A 300 4.88 25.16 -1.55
CA LEU A 300 4.51 24.02 -0.69
C LEU A 300 5.72 23.14 -0.35
N SER A 301 6.91 23.75 -0.19
CA SER A 301 8.14 23.02 0.14
C SER A 301 8.06 22.29 1.48
N ASP A 302 7.28 22.80 2.41
CA ASP A 302 7.00 22.22 3.73
C ASP A 302 6.15 20.94 3.66
N GLN A 303 5.50 20.67 2.53
CA GLN A 303 4.73 19.45 2.29
C GLN A 303 5.55 18.31 1.65
N VAL A 304 6.80 18.57 1.25
CA VAL A 304 7.64 17.53 0.61
C VAL A 304 7.85 16.36 1.59
N ASP A 305 8.41 16.62 2.76
CA ASP A 305 8.67 15.57 3.76
C ASP A 305 7.38 14.92 4.29
N PRO A 306 6.32 15.66 4.66
CA PRO A 306 5.05 15.04 5.02
C PRO A 306 4.54 14.03 3.99
N TRP A 307 4.49 14.39 2.70
CA TRP A 307 3.85 13.57 1.67
C TRP A 307 4.76 12.47 1.11
N THR A 308 6.08 12.59 1.25
CA THR A 308 7.03 11.61 0.68
C THR A 308 7.78 10.79 1.71
N VAL A 309 7.75 11.16 2.98
CA VAL A 309 8.44 10.47 4.08
C VAL A 309 7.47 10.11 5.20
N THR A 310 6.88 11.13 5.86
CA THR A 310 6.13 10.93 7.11
C THR A 310 4.82 10.18 6.89
N ASN A 311 4.01 10.61 5.93
CA ASN A 311 2.70 9.99 5.68
C ASN A 311 2.82 8.52 5.24
N PRO A 312 3.65 8.16 4.23
CA PRO A 312 3.76 6.76 3.86
C PRO A 312 4.37 5.89 4.97
N ALA A 313 5.33 6.40 5.75
CA ALA A 313 5.84 5.68 6.91
C ALA A 313 4.72 5.39 7.93
N ARG A 314 3.91 6.40 8.30
CA ARG A 314 2.76 6.24 9.21
C ARG A 314 1.69 5.30 8.65
N ALA A 315 1.40 5.39 7.35
CA ALA A 315 0.41 4.53 6.70
C ALA A 315 0.80 3.06 6.79
N PHE A 316 2.09 2.73 6.63
CA PHE A 316 2.59 1.35 6.61
C PHE A 316 3.08 0.83 7.97
N THR A 317 3.06 1.65 9.02
CA THR A 317 3.39 1.22 10.40
C THR A 317 2.44 0.13 10.86
N VAL A 318 2.98 -0.96 11.39
CA VAL A 318 2.19 -2.09 11.94
C VAL A 318 1.53 -1.66 13.23
N GLY A 319 0.20 -1.74 13.28
CA GLY A 319 -0.56 -1.38 14.47
C GLY A 319 -2.06 -1.57 14.27
N LYS A 320 -2.72 -2.19 15.23
CA LYS A 320 -4.17 -2.43 15.18
C LYS A 320 -4.92 -1.10 15.31
N ARG A 321 -5.55 -0.67 14.23
CA ARG A 321 -6.37 0.55 14.16
C ARG A 321 -7.83 0.15 14.23
N LEU A 322 -8.37 0.14 15.46
CA LEU A 322 -9.71 -0.33 15.76
C LEU A 322 -10.62 0.85 16.13
N LEU A 323 -11.91 0.72 15.84
CA LEU A 323 -12.92 1.64 16.34
C LEU A 323 -13.03 1.50 17.88
N LYS A 324 -13.23 2.61 18.57
CA LYS A 324 -13.39 2.67 20.03
C LYS A 324 -14.83 2.44 20.43
#